data_db52f751d99ebcfa1a890684433f53da
#
_entry.id   db52f751d99ebcfa1a890684433f53da
#
_cell.length_a   1.000
_cell.length_b   1.000
_cell.length_c   1.000
_cell.angle_alpha   90.00
_cell.angle_beta   90.00
_cell.angle_gamma   90.00
#
_symmetry.space_group_name_H-M   'P 1'
#
loop_
_entity.id
_entity.type
_entity.pdbx_description
1 polymer ?
#
loop_
_entity_poly.entity_id
_entity_poly.type
_entity_poly.pdbx_seq_one_letter_code
_entity_poly.pdbx_strand_id
1 'polypeptide(L)'
;MRKELLEKIESLYEMGKHQEIIDLIEALPTEQLDTELIGELGRAYNNVGNYQKGLEILKSIETEVGDTALWNWRVGYSYFFLKDFISAKKCLLKAYELNPHDNTICDLLIITYANLSKLENKNGNSEKAIEYALESRKYSYDEKGIMEADSFLAWLYNKYKEYTKAEEILRKQLARNKDDKWTLSELAYSLSAQGKYEEAIEKFEYVLSLEVEDEGNLEFIYSQLGWCYRHLWKFEKALEYLNKAKEEGRNDAWINIEMTLCYENLEEHEKALEYALIAYELDKNDVHVLSELGVIYGCMEKYEEALSFLIKAEKLDKNDEWINTEIAINLGRSGEVNEGIKRLKKSLTMVGKDDIDRKIIINSELAWFYGKLEESKTDVALKHLNIAKELGRDDEWLHSEIGYQLGQNPETSKEALEHFEKAMKLGRKDAWIFEMVACALFNLDRYEEALDYFRKAYAEKNDNWYLYSMGNCLRALERYEEAIEVLLESRQISLAEEDEVDGEDFELAYCYIGIGDKENAKKYLDLARDSVIKQGALNEYVKEDIEEIEEGIRSLEN
;
A
#
# COMPACT_ATOMS: atom_id res chain seq x y z
N MET A 1 -11.39 66.99 41.45
CA MET A 1 -10.01 66.38 41.49
C MET A 1 -10.02 64.91 41.06
N ARG A 2 -10.64 63.95 41.80
CA ARG A 2 -10.65 62.55 41.38
C ARG A 2 -11.41 62.32 40.06
N LYS A 3 -12.62 62.87 39.90
CA LYS A 3 -13.41 62.78 38.67
C LYS A 3 -12.66 63.33 37.46
N GLU A 4 -12.05 64.48 37.58
CA GLU A 4 -11.24 65.11 36.53
C GLU A 4 -10.00 64.29 36.16
N LEU A 5 -9.42 63.55 37.13
CA LEU A 5 -8.31 62.64 36.91
C LEU A 5 -8.75 61.45 36.07
N LEU A 6 -9.87 60.82 36.40
CA LEU A 6 -10.42 59.71 35.62
C LEU A 6 -10.83 60.11 34.21
N GLU A 7 -11.48 61.28 34.06
CA GLU A 7 -11.81 61.88 32.75
C GLU A 7 -10.55 62.13 31.93
N LYS A 8 -9.47 62.58 32.55
CA LYS A 8 -8.18 62.77 31.90
C LYS A 8 -7.55 61.44 31.48
N ILE A 9 -7.60 60.40 32.30
CA ILE A 9 -7.12 59.05 31.99
C ILE A 9 -7.89 58.51 30.80
N GLU A 10 -9.22 58.61 30.79
CA GLU A 10 -10.06 58.15 29.68
C GLU A 10 -9.68 58.88 28.33
N SER A 11 -9.54 60.22 28.39
CA SER A 11 -9.09 60.96 27.22
C SER A 11 -7.71 60.56 26.73
N LEU A 12 -6.78 60.20 27.63
CA LEU A 12 -5.46 59.69 27.24
C LEU A 12 -5.54 58.30 26.60
N TYR A 13 -6.48 57.43 27.05
CA TYR A 13 -6.76 56.15 26.41
C TYR A 13 -7.26 56.35 24.96
N GLU A 14 -8.23 57.26 24.76
CA GLU A 14 -8.75 57.59 23.42
C GLU A 14 -7.66 58.10 22.47
N MET A 15 -6.66 58.80 23.00
CA MET A 15 -5.51 59.31 22.26
C MET A 15 -4.38 58.24 22.07
N GLY A 16 -4.50 57.04 22.66
CA GLY A 16 -3.46 56.03 22.63
C GLY A 16 -2.21 56.32 23.47
N LYS A 17 -2.31 57.30 24.39
CA LYS A 17 -1.17 57.86 25.17
C LYS A 17 -0.96 57.07 26.46
N HIS A 18 -0.78 55.77 26.37
CA HIS A 18 -0.73 54.89 27.51
C HIS A 18 0.46 55.15 28.47
N GLN A 19 1.61 55.63 27.94
CA GLN A 19 2.76 56.00 28.78
C GLN A 19 2.45 57.23 29.64
N GLU A 20 1.76 58.24 29.08
CA GLU A 20 1.35 59.41 29.88
C GLU A 20 0.39 59.03 31.02
N ILE A 21 -0.41 57.96 30.87
CA ILE A 21 -1.27 57.43 31.95
C ILE A 21 -0.41 56.84 33.05
N ILE A 22 0.61 56.04 32.68
CA ILE A 22 1.54 55.45 33.67
C ILE A 22 2.22 56.55 34.48
N ASP A 23 2.82 57.51 33.77
CA ASP A 23 3.54 58.64 34.40
C ASP A 23 2.62 59.46 35.32
N LEU A 24 1.37 59.64 34.91
CA LEU A 24 0.37 60.40 35.67
C LEU A 24 -0.03 59.70 36.96
N ILE A 25 -0.23 58.38 36.91
CA ILE A 25 -0.69 57.60 38.08
C ILE A 25 0.49 57.34 39.03
N GLU A 26 1.67 57.03 38.55
CA GLU A 26 2.86 56.79 39.36
C GLU A 26 3.38 58.05 40.08
N ALA A 27 3.04 59.26 39.58
CA ALA A 27 3.34 60.51 40.25
C ALA A 27 2.42 60.81 41.45
N LEU A 28 1.34 60.05 41.66
CA LEU A 28 0.42 60.24 42.77
C LEU A 28 1.00 59.68 44.09
N PRO A 29 0.75 60.32 45.24
CA PRO A 29 1.04 59.74 46.52
C PRO A 29 0.29 58.43 46.75
N THR A 30 0.91 57.47 47.43
CA THR A 30 0.34 56.10 47.65
C THR A 30 -1.02 56.15 48.29
N GLU A 31 -1.29 57.12 49.19
CA GLU A 31 -2.56 57.32 49.87
C GLU A 31 -3.71 57.73 48.93
N GLN A 32 -3.39 58.16 47.69
CA GLN A 32 -4.38 58.53 46.66
C GLN A 32 -4.64 57.42 45.66
N LEU A 33 -3.88 56.32 45.75
CA LEU A 33 -4.05 55.18 44.87
C LEU A 33 -5.12 54.23 45.43
N ASP A 34 -6.28 54.25 44.82
CA ASP A 34 -7.33 53.27 45.09
C ASP A 34 -7.30 52.11 44.02
N THR A 35 -8.12 51.10 44.25
CA THR A 35 -8.20 49.91 43.39
C THR A 35 -8.55 50.24 41.92
N GLU A 36 -9.32 51.31 41.67
CA GLU A 36 -9.67 51.79 40.33
C GLU A 36 -8.46 52.32 39.61
N LEU A 37 -7.70 53.22 40.24
CA LEU A 37 -6.48 53.81 39.67
C LEU A 37 -5.37 52.75 39.49
N ILE A 38 -5.22 51.83 40.44
CA ILE A 38 -4.28 50.71 40.33
C ILE A 38 -4.70 49.78 39.15
N GLY A 39 -6.01 49.56 38.98
CA GLY A 39 -6.55 48.81 37.85
C GLY A 39 -6.28 49.49 36.50
N GLU A 40 -6.40 50.80 36.42
CA GLU A 40 -6.06 51.59 35.22
C GLU A 40 -4.56 51.62 34.97
N LEU A 41 -3.71 51.65 36.00
CA LEU A 41 -2.26 51.54 35.86
C LEU A 41 -1.86 50.17 35.27
N GLY A 42 -2.44 49.07 35.77
CA GLY A 42 -2.21 47.75 35.25
C GLY A 42 -2.63 47.60 33.77
N ARG A 43 -3.80 48.20 33.41
CA ARG A 43 -4.28 48.29 32.04
C ARG A 43 -3.30 49.08 31.16
N ALA A 44 -2.80 50.22 31.63
CA ALA A 44 -1.86 51.07 30.88
C ALA A 44 -0.53 50.29 30.61
N TYR A 45 0.00 49.58 31.60
CA TYR A 45 1.17 48.71 31.43
C TYR A 45 0.93 47.59 30.40
N ASN A 46 -0.24 46.97 30.41
CA ASN A 46 -0.62 45.99 29.37
C ASN A 46 -0.61 46.64 27.98
N ASN A 47 -1.14 47.82 27.85
CA ASN A 47 -1.24 48.53 26.55
C ASN A 47 0.11 49.01 25.99
N VAL A 48 1.09 49.27 26.83
CA VAL A 48 2.48 49.55 26.40
C VAL A 48 3.30 48.26 26.20
N GLY A 49 2.72 47.09 26.37
CA GLY A 49 3.38 45.79 26.13
C GLY A 49 4.19 45.27 27.32
N ASN A 50 4.13 45.97 28.50
CA ASN A 50 4.81 45.48 29.70
C ASN A 50 3.85 44.61 30.54
N TYR A 51 3.51 43.45 29.98
CA TYR A 51 2.50 42.55 30.53
C TYR A 51 2.89 41.98 31.89
N GLN A 52 4.20 41.75 32.14
CA GLN A 52 4.68 41.27 33.43
C GLN A 52 4.39 42.27 34.55
N LYS A 53 4.72 43.53 34.31
CA LYS A 53 4.49 44.64 35.27
C LYS A 53 2.98 44.88 35.46
N GLY A 54 2.22 44.86 34.33
CA GLY A 54 0.76 44.95 34.37
C GLY A 54 0.12 43.89 35.24
N LEU A 55 0.59 42.63 35.09
CA LEU A 55 0.12 41.51 35.89
C LEU A 55 0.44 41.64 37.39
N GLU A 56 1.66 42.09 37.72
CA GLU A 56 2.06 42.32 39.14
C GLU A 56 1.16 43.37 39.81
N ILE A 57 0.91 44.47 39.12
CA ILE A 57 0.07 45.57 39.59
C ILE A 57 -1.38 45.10 39.76
N LEU A 58 -1.94 44.41 38.75
CA LEU A 58 -3.31 43.89 38.85
C LEU A 58 -3.48 42.88 39.99
N LYS A 59 -2.47 42.03 40.24
CA LYS A 59 -2.50 41.10 41.36
C LYS A 59 -2.41 41.75 42.72
N SER A 60 -1.82 42.93 42.84
CA SER A 60 -1.77 43.61 44.14
C SER A 60 -3.13 43.99 44.71
N ILE A 61 -4.17 44.05 43.86
CA ILE A 61 -5.56 44.38 44.26
C ILE A 61 -6.52 43.17 44.16
N GLU A 62 -6.00 41.97 43.99
CA GLU A 62 -6.79 40.73 43.79
C GLU A 62 -7.80 40.49 44.90
N THR A 63 -7.41 40.73 46.16
CA THR A 63 -8.27 40.51 47.32
C THR A 63 -9.51 41.40 47.36
N GLU A 64 -9.47 42.53 46.68
CA GLU A 64 -10.54 43.52 46.70
C GLU A 64 -11.44 43.44 45.46
N VAL A 65 -10.86 43.15 44.27
CA VAL A 65 -11.57 43.20 42.98
C VAL A 65 -11.52 41.88 42.20
N GLY A 66 -10.88 40.84 42.73
CA GLY A 66 -10.70 39.55 42.05
C GLY A 66 -11.98 38.82 41.68
N ASP A 67 -13.13 39.25 42.20
CA ASP A 67 -14.45 38.71 41.83
C ASP A 67 -15.18 39.58 40.80
N THR A 68 -14.49 40.48 40.11
CA THR A 68 -15.08 41.28 39.03
C THR A 68 -14.69 40.76 37.64
N ALA A 69 -15.59 40.88 36.66
CA ALA A 69 -15.33 40.47 35.30
C ALA A 69 -14.15 41.28 34.68
N LEU A 70 -14.11 42.59 34.94
CA LEU A 70 -13.09 43.49 34.40
C LEU A 70 -11.68 43.11 34.89
N TRP A 71 -11.52 42.83 36.19
CA TRP A 71 -10.22 42.43 36.75
C TRP A 71 -9.75 41.10 36.12
N ASN A 72 -10.63 40.09 36.12
CA ASN A 72 -10.33 38.79 35.56
C ASN A 72 -9.97 38.89 34.06
N TRP A 73 -10.64 39.74 33.27
CA TRP A 73 -10.32 39.96 31.88
C TRP A 73 -8.94 40.63 31.74
N ARG A 74 -8.62 41.67 32.51
CA ARG A 74 -7.33 42.36 32.47
C ARG A 74 -6.15 41.45 32.84
N VAL A 75 -6.32 40.61 33.84
CA VAL A 75 -5.33 39.60 34.28
C VAL A 75 -5.19 38.52 33.21
N GLY A 76 -6.31 38.03 32.69
CA GLY A 76 -6.33 37.08 31.59
C GLY A 76 -5.61 37.57 30.34
N TYR A 77 -5.80 38.89 30.02
CA TYR A 77 -5.09 39.55 28.94
C TYR A 77 -3.56 39.56 29.15
N SER A 78 -3.12 39.93 30.38
CA SER A 78 -1.69 39.87 30.71
C SER A 78 -1.10 38.46 30.54
N TYR A 79 -1.76 37.44 31.05
CA TYR A 79 -1.32 36.04 30.88
C TYR A 79 -1.30 35.59 29.42
N PHE A 80 -2.28 36.01 28.62
CA PHE A 80 -2.33 35.66 27.21
C PHE A 80 -1.09 36.16 26.47
N PHE A 81 -0.73 37.42 26.65
CA PHE A 81 0.46 37.96 25.97
C PHE A 81 1.79 37.48 26.55
N LEU A 82 1.79 37.03 27.80
CA LEU A 82 2.91 36.30 28.40
C LEU A 82 2.97 34.83 27.91
N LYS A 83 2.03 34.41 27.05
CA LYS A 83 1.90 33.03 26.50
C LYS A 83 1.59 31.95 27.56
N ASP A 84 1.16 32.36 28.76
CA ASP A 84 0.59 31.44 29.73
C ASP A 84 -0.90 31.25 29.46
N PHE A 85 -1.22 30.49 28.41
CA PHE A 85 -2.59 30.28 27.96
C PHE A 85 -3.45 29.52 28.95
N ILE A 86 -2.85 28.72 29.84
CA ILE A 86 -3.59 27.98 30.88
C ILE A 86 -4.12 28.95 31.95
N SER A 87 -3.26 29.86 32.45
CA SER A 87 -3.67 30.90 33.40
C SER A 87 -4.62 31.91 32.77
N ALA A 88 -4.36 32.28 31.52
CA ALA A 88 -5.25 33.14 30.73
C ALA A 88 -6.65 32.54 30.63
N LYS A 89 -6.77 31.26 30.22
CA LYS A 89 -8.06 30.54 30.16
C LYS A 89 -8.82 30.60 31.48
N LYS A 90 -8.13 30.31 32.60
CA LYS A 90 -8.76 30.30 33.93
C LYS A 90 -9.38 31.63 34.29
N CYS A 91 -8.65 32.74 34.09
CA CYS A 91 -9.13 34.09 34.39
C CYS A 91 -10.26 34.51 33.43
N LEU A 92 -10.10 34.24 32.14
CA LEU A 92 -11.09 34.62 31.13
C LEU A 92 -12.41 33.84 31.27
N LEU A 93 -12.37 32.56 31.67
CA LEU A 93 -13.59 31.81 32.01
C LEU A 93 -14.33 32.45 33.19
N LYS A 94 -13.61 32.87 34.25
CA LYS A 94 -14.22 33.55 35.36
C LYS A 94 -14.80 34.91 34.93
N ALA A 95 -14.11 35.63 34.04
CA ALA A 95 -14.64 36.88 33.48
C ALA A 95 -15.93 36.65 32.68
N TYR A 96 -15.98 35.59 31.87
CA TYR A 96 -17.16 35.21 31.09
C TYR A 96 -18.34 34.76 31.98
N GLU A 97 -18.09 33.99 33.01
CA GLU A 97 -19.13 33.61 33.99
C GLU A 97 -19.80 34.83 34.67
N LEU A 98 -19.01 35.89 34.89
CA LEU A 98 -19.49 37.14 35.50
C LEU A 98 -20.14 38.10 34.48
N ASN A 99 -19.75 38.02 33.21
CA ASN A 99 -20.30 38.84 32.10
C ASN A 99 -20.35 38.06 30.79
N PRO A 100 -21.33 37.17 30.58
CA PRO A 100 -21.38 36.26 29.42
C PRO A 100 -21.63 36.91 28.06
N HIS A 101 -22.04 38.17 28.01
CA HIS A 101 -22.41 38.89 26.79
C HIS A 101 -21.35 39.89 26.31
N ASP A 102 -20.16 39.84 26.91
CA ASP A 102 -19.06 40.73 26.52
C ASP A 102 -18.23 40.10 25.41
N ASN A 103 -18.36 40.66 24.19
CA ASN A 103 -17.67 40.17 23.04
C ASN A 103 -16.13 40.23 23.18
N THR A 104 -15.60 41.21 23.97
CA THR A 104 -14.15 41.32 24.17
C THR A 104 -13.58 40.17 25.00
N ILE A 105 -14.39 39.65 25.95
CA ILE A 105 -14.05 38.45 26.70
C ILE A 105 -14.12 37.22 25.78
N CYS A 106 -15.17 37.12 24.95
CA CYS A 106 -15.33 36.03 24.00
C CYS A 106 -14.19 35.99 23.02
N ASP A 107 -13.80 37.10 22.40
CA ASP A 107 -12.69 37.21 21.44
C ASP A 107 -11.38 36.66 22.05
N LEU A 108 -11.08 37.07 23.28
CA LEU A 108 -9.84 36.65 23.92
C LEU A 108 -9.90 35.16 24.34
N LEU A 109 -11.09 34.64 24.73
CA LEU A 109 -11.31 33.21 24.97
C LEU A 109 -11.11 32.38 23.71
N ILE A 110 -11.71 32.79 22.59
CA ILE A 110 -11.59 32.12 21.29
C ILE A 110 -10.12 31.97 20.92
N ILE A 111 -9.36 33.07 20.96
CA ILE A 111 -7.96 33.07 20.59
C ILE A 111 -7.11 32.26 21.59
N THR A 112 -7.45 32.32 22.89
CA THR A 112 -6.77 31.55 23.94
C THR A 112 -6.95 30.04 23.71
N TYR A 113 -8.17 29.60 23.48
CA TYR A 113 -8.47 28.21 23.19
C TYR A 113 -7.86 27.74 21.85
N ALA A 114 -7.87 28.58 20.81
CA ALA A 114 -7.21 28.28 19.55
C ALA A 114 -5.70 28.09 19.72
N ASN A 115 -5.04 28.91 20.56
CA ASN A 115 -3.61 28.74 20.86
C ASN A 115 -3.33 27.48 21.69
N LEU A 116 -4.19 27.15 22.66
CA LEU A 116 -4.10 25.88 23.41
C LEU A 116 -4.26 24.68 22.50
N SER A 117 -5.23 24.70 21.60
CA SER A 117 -5.43 23.66 20.60
C SER A 117 -4.20 23.46 19.70
N LYS A 118 -3.63 24.58 19.18
CA LYS A 118 -2.40 24.53 18.37
C LYS A 118 -1.20 23.99 19.15
N LEU A 119 -1.10 24.30 20.44
CA LEU A 119 -0.03 23.80 21.30
C LEU A 119 -0.17 22.29 21.53
N GLU A 120 -1.36 21.82 21.87
CA GLU A 120 -1.63 20.38 22.07
C GLU A 120 -1.47 19.59 20.76
N ASN A 121 -1.89 20.16 19.62
CA ASN A 121 -1.63 19.61 18.30
C ASN A 121 -0.12 19.45 18.01
N LYS A 122 0.69 20.46 18.36
CA LYS A 122 2.16 20.37 18.22
C LYS A 122 2.77 19.31 19.13
N ASN A 123 2.20 19.09 20.31
CA ASN A 123 2.61 18.06 21.26
C ASN A 123 2.10 16.65 20.90
N GLY A 124 1.29 16.49 19.84
CA GLY A 124 0.70 15.22 19.42
C GLY A 124 -0.54 14.79 20.22
N ASN A 125 -1.08 15.64 21.08
CA ASN A 125 -2.24 15.34 21.93
C ASN A 125 -3.56 15.64 21.19
N SER A 126 -3.99 14.70 20.32
CA SER A 126 -5.16 14.86 19.45
C SER A 126 -6.45 15.19 20.20
N GLU A 127 -6.76 14.44 21.25
CA GLU A 127 -8.00 14.62 22.02
C GLU A 127 -8.11 16.03 22.61
N LYS A 128 -7.04 16.51 23.26
CA LYS A 128 -7.02 17.86 23.83
C LYS A 128 -7.01 18.96 22.77
N ALA A 129 -6.35 18.72 21.64
CA ALA A 129 -6.35 19.67 20.55
C ALA A 129 -7.77 19.87 20.00
N ILE A 130 -8.51 18.79 19.78
CA ILE A 130 -9.91 18.83 19.35
C ILE A 130 -10.82 19.43 20.42
N GLU A 131 -10.66 19.03 21.71
CA GLU A 131 -11.40 19.60 22.82
C GLU A 131 -11.29 21.14 22.87
N TYR A 132 -10.06 21.66 22.81
CA TYR A 132 -9.84 23.11 22.83
C TYR A 132 -10.37 23.80 21.56
N ALA A 133 -10.33 23.16 20.41
CA ALA A 133 -10.95 23.72 19.21
C ALA A 133 -12.49 23.80 19.32
N LEU A 134 -13.12 22.77 19.89
CA LEU A 134 -14.56 22.77 20.20
C LEU A 134 -14.93 23.88 21.19
N GLU A 135 -14.14 24.06 22.25
CA GLU A 135 -14.37 25.17 23.20
C GLU A 135 -14.18 26.54 22.54
N SER A 136 -13.16 26.71 21.66
CA SER A 136 -13.00 27.95 20.87
C SER A 136 -14.26 28.24 20.05
N ARG A 137 -14.78 27.24 19.35
CA ARG A 137 -16.03 27.33 18.56
C ARG A 137 -17.24 27.73 19.40
N LYS A 138 -17.36 27.22 20.62
CA LYS A 138 -18.48 27.46 21.54
C LYS A 138 -18.60 28.94 21.91
N TYR A 139 -17.47 29.65 22.04
CA TYR A 139 -17.44 31.08 22.35
C TYR A 139 -17.56 31.98 21.12
N SER A 140 -17.50 31.44 19.91
CA SER A 140 -17.72 32.19 18.66
C SER A 140 -19.19 32.65 18.60
N TYR A 141 -19.39 33.96 18.45
CA TYR A 141 -20.71 34.59 18.53
C TYR A 141 -21.21 35.14 17.19
N ASP A 142 -20.34 35.25 16.19
CA ASP A 142 -20.71 35.67 14.85
C ASP A 142 -20.48 34.55 13.82
N GLU A 143 -21.07 34.70 12.65
CA GLU A 143 -21.01 33.70 11.58
C GLU A 143 -19.58 33.47 11.08
N LYS A 144 -18.79 34.55 10.98
CA LYS A 144 -17.41 34.47 10.50
C LYS A 144 -16.53 33.68 11.49
N GLY A 145 -16.60 34.00 12.78
CA GLY A 145 -15.84 33.27 13.82
C GLY A 145 -16.25 31.79 13.91
N ILE A 146 -17.54 31.47 13.75
CA ILE A 146 -18.01 30.09 13.68
C ILE A 146 -17.41 29.38 12.46
N MET A 147 -17.39 30.01 11.28
CA MET A 147 -16.79 29.41 10.08
C MET A 147 -15.29 29.17 10.23
N GLU A 148 -14.56 30.13 10.80
CA GLU A 148 -13.11 29.99 11.04
C GLU A 148 -12.81 28.86 12.03
N ALA A 149 -13.60 28.76 13.12
CA ALA A 149 -13.48 27.68 14.09
C ALA A 149 -13.83 26.32 13.48
N ASP A 150 -14.89 26.24 12.68
CA ASP A 150 -15.32 25.03 11.97
C ASP A 150 -14.24 24.59 10.95
N SER A 151 -13.62 25.53 10.23
CA SER A 151 -12.52 25.22 9.30
C SER A 151 -11.32 24.62 10.02
N PHE A 152 -10.92 25.23 11.12
CA PHE A 152 -9.81 24.71 11.91
C PHE A 152 -10.13 23.34 12.52
N LEU A 153 -11.37 23.13 12.97
CA LEU A 153 -11.83 21.85 13.51
C LEU A 153 -11.86 20.76 12.44
N ALA A 154 -12.35 21.08 11.24
CA ALA A 154 -12.35 20.15 10.11
C ALA A 154 -10.94 19.73 9.73
N TRP A 155 -10.00 20.69 9.67
CA TRP A 155 -8.59 20.40 9.43
C TRP A 155 -7.98 19.48 10.52
N LEU A 156 -8.30 19.70 11.81
CA LEU A 156 -7.86 18.79 12.89
C LEU A 156 -8.44 17.39 12.72
N TYR A 157 -9.73 17.27 12.40
CA TYR A 157 -10.36 15.99 12.16
C TYR A 157 -9.71 15.25 10.98
N ASN A 158 -9.41 15.93 9.88
CA ASN A 158 -8.67 15.37 8.75
C ASN A 158 -7.28 14.88 9.19
N LYS A 159 -6.53 15.72 9.89
CA LYS A 159 -5.21 15.40 10.41
C LYS A 159 -5.19 14.18 11.32
N TYR A 160 -6.21 14.02 12.15
CA TYR A 160 -6.33 12.90 13.10
C TYR A 160 -7.17 11.73 12.56
N LYS A 161 -7.42 11.70 11.25
CA LYS A 161 -8.11 10.62 10.55
C LYS A 161 -9.57 10.42 10.95
N GLU A 162 -10.20 11.44 11.53
CA GLU A 162 -11.65 11.45 11.84
C GLU A 162 -12.44 12.01 10.65
N TYR A 163 -12.23 11.45 9.48
CA TYR A 163 -12.67 11.98 8.18
C TYR A 163 -14.18 12.22 8.08
N THR A 164 -15.00 11.34 8.68
CA THR A 164 -16.47 11.48 8.67
C THR A 164 -16.94 12.75 9.38
N LYS A 165 -16.28 13.11 10.49
CA LYS A 165 -16.59 14.35 11.23
C LYS A 165 -16.13 15.59 10.46
N ALA A 166 -14.98 15.51 9.80
CA ALA A 166 -14.51 16.58 8.90
C ALA A 166 -15.48 16.79 7.75
N GLU A 167 -15.90 15.72 7.08
CA GLU A 167 -16.88 15.76 5.99
C GLU A 167 -18.19 16.44 6.41
N GLU A 168 -18.73 16.11 7.58
CA GLU A 168 -19.99 16.72 8.07
C GLU A 168 -19.88 18.25 8.19
N ILE A 169 -18.77 18.74 8.76
CA ILE A 169 -18.54 20.18 8.92
C ILE A 169 -18.35 20.85 7.57
N LEU A 170 -17.51 20.28 6.71
CA LEU A 170 -17.16 20.87 5.40
C LEU A 170 -18.36 20.93 4.46
N ARG A 171 -19.23 19.92 4.46
CA ARG A 171 -20.49 19.96 3.70
C ARG A 171 -21.44 21.07 4.19
N LYS A 172 -21.49 21.33 5.50
CA LYS A 172 -22.27 22.45 6.05
C LYS A 172 -21.71 23.79 5.63
N GLN A 173 -20.39 23.95 5.56
CA GLN A 173 -19.74 25.16 5.06
C GLN A 173 -20.02 25.38 3.57
N LEU A 174 -19.90 24.35 2.75
CA LEU A 174 -20.19 24.43 1.31
C LEU A 174 -21.65 24.75 1.00
N ALA A 175 -22.58 24.38 1.88
CA ALA A 175 -23.98 24.79 1.73
C ALA A 175 -24.17 26.30 1.83
N ARG A 176 -23.23 27.04 2.43
CA ARG A 176 -23.22 28.50 2.56
C ARG A 176 -22.41 29.17 1.47
N ASN A 177 -21.24 28.64 1.18
CA ASN A 177 -20.34 29.09 0.11
C ASN A 177 -19.86 27.88 -0.71
N LYS A 178 -20.56 27.60 -1.82
CA LYS A 178 -20.33 26.42 -2.66
C LYS A 178 -18.97 26.45 -3.39
N ASP A 179 -18.39 27.62 -3.59
CA ASP A 179 -17.19 27.84 -4.39
C ASP A 179 -15.94 28.10 -3.53
N ASP A 180 -16.03 27.83 -2.22
CA ASP A 180 -14.89 27.98 -1.32
C ASP A 180 -13.85 26.88 -1.57
N LYS A 181 -12.75 27.26 -2.21
CA LYS A 181 -11.71 26.33 -2.66
C LYS A 181 -11.06 25.55 -1.54
N TRP A 182 -10.76 26.23 -0.42
CA TRP A 182 -10.14 25.54 0.71
C TRP A 182 -11.07 24.45 1.24
N THR A 183 -12.34 24.79 1.48
CA THR A 183 -13.35 23.84 1.97
C THR A 183 -13.58 22.69 0.99
N LEU A 184 -13.62 22.97 -0.32
CA LEU A 184 -13.71 21.94 -1.37
C LEU A 184 -12.51 21.00 -1.35
N SER A 185 -11.29 21.52 -1.24
CA SER A 185 -10.06 20.72 -1.21
C SER A 185 -9.98 19.84 0.04
N GLU A 186 -10.30 20.39 1.22
CA GLU A 186 -10.35 19.64 2.48
C GLU A 186 -11.45 18.56 2.47
N LEU A 187 -12.61 18.86 1.86
CA LEU A 187 -13.68 17.86 1.67
C LEU A 187 -13.23 16.74 0.73
N ALA A 188 -12.62 17.10 -0.41
CA ALA A 188 -12.09 16.12 -1.34
C ALA A 188 -11.04 15.21 -0.70
N TYR A 189 -10.14 15.79 0.12
CA TYR A 189 -9.19 15.02 0.91
C TYR A 189 -9.88 14.07 1.91
N SER A 190 -10.90 14.56 2.65
CA SER A 190 -11.69 13.71 3.56
C SER A 190 -12.37 12.55 2.83
N LEU A 191 -12.92 12.80 1.64
CA LEU A 191 -13.61 11.81 0.82
C LEU A 191 -12.63 10.77 0.28
N SER A 192 -11.49 11.22 -0.24
CA SER A 192 -10.45 10.34 -0.77
C SER A 192 -9.93 9.38 0.32
N ALA A 193 -9.67 9.91 1.51
CA ALA A 193 -9.22 9.13 2.66
C ALA A 193 -10.27 8.11 3.18
N GLN A 194 -11.55 8.31 2.83
CA GLN A 194 -12.64 7.36 3.10
C GLN A 194 -12.87 6.35 1.97
N GLY A 195 -12.05 6.38 0.90
CA GLY A 195 -12.22 5.52 -0.27
C GLY A 195 -13.30 5.99 -1.25
N LYS A 196 -13.86 7.20 -1.08
CA LYS A 196 -14.86 7.80 -1.97
C LYS A 196 -14.16 8.56 -3.11
N TYR A 197 -13.37 7.81 -3.91
CA TYR A 197 -12.42 8.40 -4.86
C TYR A 197 -13.09 9.19 -5.99
N GLU A 198 -14.21 8.70 -6.54
CA GLU A 198 -14.92 9.38 -7.62
C GLU A 198 -15.47 10.73 -7.16
N GLU A 199 -16.08 10.78 -5.97
CA GLU A 199 -16.59 12.03 -5.41
C GLU A 199 -15.44 13.00 -5.08
N ALA A 200 -14.32 12.50 -4.58
CA ALA A 200 -13.13 13.30 -4.32
C ALA A 200 -12.57 13.93 -5.60
N ILE A 201 -12.45 13.15 -6.68
CA ILE A 201 -12.02 13.62 -7.99
C ILE A 201 -12.93 14.74 -8.48
N GLU A 202 -14.26 14.56 -8.42
CA GLU A 202 -15.22 15.59 -8.82
C GLU A 202 -14.97 16.92 -8.09
N LYS A 203 -14.71 16.88 -6.79
CA LYS A 203 -14.45 18.09 -6.01
C LYS A 203 -13.10 18.73 -6.34
N PHE A 204 -12.03 17.93 -6.51
CA PHE A 204 -10.72 18.46 -6.92
C PHE A 204 -10.76 19.06 -8.33
N GLU A 205 -11.41 18.40 -9.30
CA GLU A 205 -11.56 18.91 -10.66
C GLU A 205 -12.42 20.18 -10.66
N TYR A 206 -13.44 20.27 -9.80
CA TYR A 206 -14.22 21.49 -9.64
C TYR A 206 -13.35 22.64 -9.11
N VAL A 207 -12.49 22.39 -8.11
CA VAL A 207 -11.53 23.40 -7.63
C VAL A 207 -10.64 23.91 -8.75
N LEU A 208 -10.13 23.01 -9.60
CA LEU A 208 -9.28 23.38 -10.75
C LEU A 208 -10.05 24.18 -11.82
N SER A 209 -11.37 24.01 -11.92
CA SER A 209 -12.21 24.76 -12.87
C SER A 209 -12.55 26.18 -12.42
N LEU A 210 -12.38 26.49 -11.13
CA LEU A 210 -12.64 27.82 -10.59
C LEU A 210 -11.49 28.77 -10.95
N GLU A 211 -11.79 29.81 -11.75
CA GLU A 211 -10.81 30.85 -12.09
C GLU A 211 -10.26 31.55 -10.84
N VAL A 212 -8.95 31.75 -10.74
CA VAL A 212 -8.32 32.37 -9.58
C VAL A 212 -7.06 33.15 -9.91
N GLU A 213 -6.92 34.27 -9.18
CA GLU A 213 -5.71 35.09 -9.13
C GLU A 213 -4.59 34.49 -8.25
N ASP A 214 -4.90 33.44 -7.43
CA ASP A 214 -3.95 32.80 -6.51
C ASP A 214 -3.80 31.33 -6.85
N GLU A 215 -2.62 30.94 -7.37
CA GLU A 215 -2.25 29.56 -7.76
C GLU A 215 -1.96 28.64 -6.56
N GLY A 216 -2.41 29.02 -5.35
CA GLY A 216 -2.06 28.32 -4.11
C GLY A 216 -2.50 26.85 -4.07
N ASN A 217 -1.53 25.96 -3.95
CA ASN A 217 -1.68 24.53 -3.61
C ASN A 217 -2.01 23.59 -4.78
N LEU A 218 -1.67 23.96 -6.04
CA LEU A 218 -1.90 23.09 -7.20
C LEU A 218 -1.14 21.75 -7.07
N GLU A 219 0.08 21.78 -6.57
CA GLU A 219 0.88 20.59 -6.34
C GLU A 219 0.20 19.58 -5.39
N PHE A 220 -0.53 20.08 -4.40
CA PHE A 220 -1.33 19.21 -3.51
C PHE A 220 -2.53 18.62 -4.24
N ILE A 221 -3.31 19.45 -4.95
CA ILE A 221 -4.52 19.01 -5.66
C ILE A 221 -4.16 17.95 -6.72
N TYR A 222 -3.14 18.21 -7.53
CA TYR A 222 -2.68 17.27 -8.54
C TYR A 222 -2.17 15.96 -7.91
N SER A 223 -1.44 16.04 -6.80
CA SER A 223 -1.00 14.83 -6.09
C SER A 223 -2.17 13.99 -5.60
N GLN A 224 -3.19 14.63 -5.04
CA GLN A 224 -4.39 13.94 -4.54
C GLN A 224 -5.23 13.35 -5.68
N LEU A 225 -5.34 14.04 -6.81
CA LEU A 225 -5.95 13.49 -8.02
C LEU A 225 -5.19 12.25 -8.51
N GLY A 226 -3.86 12.33 -8.60
CA GLY A 226 -3.02 11.19 -8.96
C GLY A 226 -3.27 9.99 -8.04
N TRP A 227 -3.28 10.24 -6.73
CA TRP A 227 -3.55 9.21 -5.73
C TRP A 227 -4.95 8.60 -5.87
N CYS A 228 -5.99 9.42 -6.08
CA CYS A 228 -7.35 8.92 -6.32
C CYS A 228 -7.46 8.08 -7.59
N TYR A 229 -6.86 8.54 -8.70
CA TYR A 229 -6.88 7.79 -9.95
C TYR A 229 -6.14 6.46 -9.86
N ARG A 230 -5.00 6.39 -9.12
CA ARG A 230 -4.30 5.13 -8.85
C ARG A 230 -5.19 4.14 -8.11
N HIS A 231 -5.90 4.59 -7.08
CA HIS A 231 -6.83 3.73 -6.33
C HIS A 231 -8.06 3.28 -7.15
N LEU A 232 -8.38 3.98 -8.23
CA LEU A 232 -9.37 3.55 -9.22
C LEU A 232 -8.77 2.71 -10.36
N TRP A 233 -7.53 2.25 -10.23
CA TRP A 233 -6.81 1.45 -11.23
C TRP A 233 -6.67 2.14 -12.60
N LYS A 234 -6.63 3.48 -12.61
CA LYS A 234 -6.46 4.33 -13.80
C LYS A 234 -5.03 4.90 -13.81
N PHE A 235 -4.06 4.04 -13.97
CA PHE A 235 -2.64 4.33 -13.72
C PHE A 235 -2.06 5.41 -14.66
N GLU A 236 -2.42 5.41 -15.93
CA GLU A 236 -1.95 6.44 -16.88
C GLU A 236 -2.46 7.84 -16.50
N LYS A 237 -3.74 7.95 -16.07
CA LYS A 237 -4.28 9.21 -15.56
C LYS A 237 -3.63 9.61 -14.24
N ALA A 238 -3.35 8.65 -13.37
CA ALA A 238 -2.65 8.90 -12.13
C ALA A 238 -1.26 9.52 -12.42
N LEU A 239 -0.50 8.93 -13.34
CA LEU A 239 0.81 9.43 -13.76
C LEU A 239 0.72 10.83 -14.39
N GLU A 240 -0.32 11.12 -15.19
CA GLU A 240 -0.54 12.46 -15.75
C GLU A 240 -0.63 13.52 -14.62
N TYR A 241 -1.45 13.27 -13.61
CA TYR A 241 -1.63 14.23 -12.51
C TYR A 241 -0.42 14.27 -11.56
N LEU A 242 0.25 13.14 -11.30
CA LEU A 242 1.48 13.11 -10.50
C LEU A 242 2.61 13.90 -11.18
N ASN A 243 2.72 13.81 -12.52
CA ASN A 243 3.68 14.63 -13.28
C ASN A 243 3.34 16.12 -13.17
N LYS A 244 2.06 16.51 -13.31
CA LYS A 244 1.64 17.91 -13.07
C LYS A 244 2.02 18.40 -11.67
N ALA A 245 1.85 17.55 -10.64
CA ALA A 245 2.26 17.90 -9.28
C ALA A 245 3.78 18.13 -9.18
N LYS A 246 4.59 17.34 -9.90
CA LYS A 246 6.05 17.55 -9.98
C LYS A 246 6.41 18.83 -10.73
N GLU A 247 5.70 19.17 -11.80
CA GLU A 247 5.87 20.42 -12.54
C GLU A 247 5.58 21.64 -11.66
N GLU A 248 4.58 21.56 -10.77
CA GLU A 248 4.27 22.56 -9.75
C GLU A 248 5.25 22.59 -8.56
N GLY A 249 6.31 21.78 -8.61
CA GLY A 249 7.42 21.81 -7.65
C GLY A 249 7.38 20.72 -6.57
N ARG A 250 6.40 19.83 -6.54
CA ARG A 250 6.39 18.74 -5.58
C ARG A 250 7.45 17.68 -5.94
N ASN A 251 8.39 17.45 -5.04
CA ASN A 251 9.44 16.43 -5.23
C ASN A 251 9.86 15.82 -3.90
N ASP A 252 8.94 15.11 -3.26
CA ASP A 252 9.18 14.35 -2.04
C ASP A 252 9.23 12.84 -2.31
N ALA A 253 9.59 12.03 -1.31
CA ALA A 253 9.62 10.58 -1.45
C ALA A 253 8.23 10.02 -1.76
N TRP A 254 7.17 10.60 -1.17
CA TRP A 254 5.80 10.12 -1.35
C TRP A 254 5.35 10.16 -2.82
N ILE A 255 5.55 11.28 -3.53
CA ILE A 255 5.10 11.38 -4.93
C ILE A 255 5.85 10.40 -5.84
N ASN A 256 7.14 10.19 -5.58
CA ASN A 256 7.93 9.24 -6.36
C ASN A 256 7.49 7.80 -6.08
N ILE A 257 7.09 7.45 -4.85
CA ILE A 257 6.48 6.14 -4.54
C ILE A 257 5.13 5.98 -5.22
N GLU A 258 4.27 7.01 -5.25
CA GLU A 258 3.00 6.93 -5.97
C GLU A 258 3.21 6.66 -7.48
N MET A 259 4.24 7.28 -8.08
CA MET A 259 4.62 6.99 -9.47
C MET A 259 5.19 5.58 -9.63
N THR A 260 6.01 5.12 -8.69
CA THR A 260 6.52 3.74 -8.62
C THR A 260 5.37 2.74 -8.68
N LEU A 261 4.39 2.87 -7.78
CA LEU A 261 3.24 1.98 -7.71
C LEU A 261 2.39 1.99 -9.00
N CYS A 262 2.29 3.14 -9.67
CA CYS A 262 1.63 3.20 -10.98
C CYS A 262 2.40 2.41 -12.03
N TYR A 263 3.72 2.58 -12.13
CA TYR A 263 4.55 1.86 -13.10
C TYR A 263 4.64 0.36 -12.84
N GLU A 264 4.65 -0.07 -11.57
CA GLU A 264 4.58 -1.49 -11.21
C GLU A 264 3.29 -2.15 -11.72
N ASN A 265 2.15 -1.49 -11.51
CA ASN A 265 0.86 -2.01 -11.99
C ASN A 265 0.72 -1.96 -13.52
N LEU A 266 1.55 -1.18 -14.20
CA LEU A 266 1.68 -1.19 -15.67
C LEU A 266 2.76 -2.18 -16.15
N GLU A 267 3.37 -2.96 -15.25
CA GLU A 267 4.47 -3.90 -15.52
C GLU A 267 5.74 -3.23 -16.13
N GLU A 268 5.88 -1.90 -15.92
CA GLU A 268 7.04 -1.11 -16.37
C GLU A 268 8.12 -1.07 -15.27
N HIS A 269 8.69 -2.23 -14.93
CA HIS A 269 9.57 -2.41 -13.77
C HIS A 269 10.83 -1.53 -13.77
N GLU A 270 11.40 -1.23 -14.94
CA GLU A 270 12.58 -0.35 -15.04
C GLU A 270 12.25 1.08 -14.63
N LYS A 271 11.08 1.61 -15.05
CA LYS A 271 10.63 2.94 -14.62
C LYS A 271 10.22 2.95 -13.16
N ALA A 272 9.53 1.90 -12.68
CA ALA A 272 9.22 1.75 -11.27
C ALA A 272 10.50 1.84 -10.42
N LEU A 273 11.56 1.12 -10.81
CA LEU A 273 12.86 1.16 -10.14
C LEU A 273 13.49 2.56 -10.16
N GLU A 274 13.43 3.27 -11.29
CA GLU A 274 13.95 4.63 -11.40
C GLU A 274 13.32 5.56 -10.35
N TYR A 275 11.97 5.58 -10.26
CA TYR A 275 11.26 6.42 -9.29
C TYR A 275 11.45 5.98 -7.85
N ALA A 276 11.49 4.67 -7.59
CA ALA A 276 11.78 4.13 -6.26
C ALA A 276 13.18 4.53 -5.77
N LEU A 277 14.19 4.52 -6.65
CA LEU A 277 15.54 4.99 -6.32
C LEU A 277 15.59 6.49 -6.06
N ILE A 278 14.82 7.32 -6.80
CA ILE A 278 14.68 8.75 -6.49
C ILE A 278 14.07 8.92 -5.10
N ALA A 279 13.00 8.19 -4.76
CA ALA A 279 12.40 8.21 -3.44
C ALA A 279 13.40 7.82 -2.34
N TYR A 280 14.21 6.79 -2.58
CA TYR A 280 15.24 6.33 -1.65
C TYR A 280 16.34 7.39 -1.42
N GLU A 281 16.77 8.10 -2.44
CA GLU A 281 17.75 9.18 -2.27
C GLU A 281 17.19 10.37 -1.46
N LEU A 282 15.86 10.60 -1.52
CA LEU A 282 15.17 11.62 -0.74
C LEU A 282 14.95 11.21 0.72
N ASP A 283 14.66 9.94 0.99
CA ASP A 283 14.55 9.37 2.34
C ASP A 283 15.04 7.92 2.38
N LYS A 284 16.29 7.75 2.84
CA LYS A 284 16.96 6.43 2.91
C LYS A 284 16.46 5.52 4.04
N ASN A 285 15.68 6.05 4.96
CA ASN A 285 15.16 5.33 6.12
C ASN A 285 13.63 5.22 6.11
N ASP A 286 12.98 5.61 5.06
CA ASP A 286 11.55 5.38 4.90
C ASP A 286 11.31 3.88 4.67
N VAL A 287 10.56 3.26 5.59
CA VAL A 287 10.26 1.82 5.55
C VAL A 287 9.52 1.45 4.28
N HIS A 288 8.58 2.29 3.86
CA HIS A 288 7.77 2.05 2.66
C HIS A 288 8.64 2.07 1.40
N VAL A 289 9.51 3.09 1.26
CA VAL A 289 10.46 3.17 0.14
C VAL A 289 11.38 1.94 0.07
N LEU A 290 11.92 1.52 1.23
CA LEU A 290 12.78 0.34 1.30
C LEU A 290 12.04 -0.94 0.91
N SER A 291 10.80 -1.06 1.32
CA SER A 291 9.97 -2.23 1.04
C SER A 291 9.60 -2.30 -0.45
N GLU A 292 9.19 -1.18 -1.05
CA GLU A 292 8.87 -1.13 -2.49
C GLU A 292 10.10 -1.45 -3.36
N LEU A 293 11.29 -0.94 -3.00
CA LEU A 293 12.53 -1.35 -3.68
C LEU A 293 12.74 -2.87 -3.61
N GLY A 294 12.45 -3.47 -2.46
CA GLY A 294 12.53 -4.91 -2.30
C GLY A 294 11.58 -5.68 -3.21
N VAL A 295 10.33 -5.21 -3.32
CA VAL A 295 9.33 -5.81 -4.23
C VAL A 295 9.76 -5.69 -5.69
N ILE A 296 10.16 -4.49 -6.13
CA ILE A 296 10.58 -4.25 -7.51
C ILE A 296 11.76 -5.14 -7.90
N TYR A 297 12.80 -5.19 -7.05
CA TYR A 297 13.94 -6.08 -7.29
C TYR A 297 13.52 -7.55 -7.31
N GLY A 298 12.57 -7.95 -6.47
CA GLY A 298 12.00 -9.30 -6.47
C GLY A 298 11.26 -9.64 -7.76
N CYS A 299 10.44 -8.70 -8.28
CA CYS A 299 9.75 -8.83 -9.57
C CYS A 299 10.74 -8.91 -10.75
N MET A 300 11.89 -8.26 -10.63
CA MET A 300 13.00 -8.36 -11.61
C MET A 300 13.90 -9.59 -11.40
N GLU A 301 13.53 -10.53 -10.53
CA GLU A 301 14.29 -11.73 -10.17
C GLU A 301 15.67 -11.46 -9.55
N LYS A 302 15.91 -10.23 -9.07
CA LYS A 302 17.14 -9.81 -8.39
C LYS A 302 17.00 -10.01 -6.87
N TYR A 303 16.92 -11.26 -6.45
CA TYR A 303 16.55 -11.62 -5.08
C TYR A 303 17.54 -11.17 -4.02
N GLU A 304 18.84 -11.10 -4.31
CA GLU A 304 19.86 -10.62 -3.37
C GLU A 304 19.69 -9.14 -3.06
N GLU A 305 19.47 -8.31 -4.10
CA GLU A 305 19.18 -6.89 -3.95
C GLU A 305 17.85 -6.67 -3.22
N ALA A 306 16.80 -7.42 -3.60
CA ALA A 306 15.51 -7.39 -2.93
C ALA A 306 15.66 -7.63 -1.42
N LEU A 307 16.32 -8.71 -1.03
CA LEU A 307 16.58 -9.06 0.36
C LEU A 307 17.39 -8.00 1.09
N SER A 308 18.37 -7.36 0.41
CA SER A 308 19.17 -6.30 1.03
C SER A 308 18.32 -5.11 1.48
N PHE A 309 17.31 -4.72 0.70
CA PHE A 309 16.40 -3.62 1.02
C PHE A 309 15.34 -4.03 2.04
N LEU A 310 14.72 -5.19 1.87
CA LEU A 310 13.70 -5.71 2.79
C LEU A 310 14.24 -5.95 4.20
N ILE A 311 15.49 -6.44 4.34
CA ILE A 311 16.15 -6.59 5.65
C ILE A 311 16.42 -5.23 6.30
N LYS A 312 16.69 -4.18 5.53
CA LYS A 312 16.79 -2.82 6.08
C LYS A 312 15.43 -2.33 6.58
N ALA A 313 14.36 -2.56 5.81
CA ALA A 313 13.00 -2.25 6.22
C ALA A 313 12.60 -3.00 7.51
N GLU A 314 12.87 -4.32 7.59
CA GLU A 314 12.63 -5.15 8.80
C GLU A 314 13.35 -4.63 10.04
N LYS A 315 14.55 -4.06 9.90
CA LYS A 315 15.27 -3.47 11.05
C LYS A 315 14.59 -2.23 11.60
N LEU A 316 13.90 -1.48 10.76
CA LEU A 316 13.17 -0.27 11.13
C LEU A 316 11.77 -0.60 11.67
N ASP A 317 11.08 -1.56 11.04
CA ASP A 317 9.83 -2.11 11.54
C ASP A 317 9.90 -3.64 11.64
N LYS A 318 10.17 -4.14 12.84
CA LYS A 318 10.39 -5.57 13.13
C LYS A 318 9.11 -6.40 13.15
N ASN A 319 7.97 -5.75 13.27
CA ASN A 319 6.68 -6.41 13.46
C ASN A 319 5.76 -6.24 12.25
N ASP A 320 6.27 -5.71 11.17
CA ASP A 320 5.51 -5.63 9.93
C ASP A 320 5.40 -7.03 9.30
N GLU A 321 4.16 -7.48 9.18
CA GLU A 321 3.83 -8.78 8.60
C GLU A 321 4.13 -8.80 7.10
N TRP A 322 3.82 -7.71 6.40
CA TRP A 322 4.00 -7.60 4.96
C TRP A 322 5.49 -7.71 4.57
N ILE A 323 6.37 -6.95 5.27
CA ILE A 323 7.83 -7.02 5.07
C ILE A 323 8.33 -8.45 5.31
N ASN A 324 7.87 -9.09 6.39
CA ASN A 324 8.29 -10.47 6.70
C ASN A 324 7.82 -11.47 5.62
N THR A 325 6.66 -11.24 5.02
CA THR A 325 6.13 -12.05 3.91
C THR A 325 6.96 -11.84 2.64
N GLU A 326 7.28 -10.60 2.28
CA GLU A 326 8.10 -10.31 1.10
C GLU A 326 9.53 -10.89 1.23
N ILE A 327 10.14 -10.81 2.42
CA ILE A 327 11.42 -11.50 2.67
C ILE A 327 11.27 -13.00 2.46
N ALA A 328 10.19 -13.60 2.95
CA ALA A 328 9.97 -15.03 2.82
C ALA A 328 9.82 -15.46 1.36
N ILE A 329 9.08 -14.68 0.56
CA ILE A 329 8.89 -14.93 -0.87
C ILE A 329 10.24 -14.87 -1.61
N ASN A 330 11.02 -13.82 -1.37
CA ASN A 330 12.32 -13.65 -2.03
C ASN A 330 13.33 -14.74 -1.61
N LEU A 331 13.36 -15.15 -0.33
CA LEU A 331 14.17 -16.28 0.12
C LEU A 331 13.77 -17.58 -0.60
N GLY A 332 12.48 -17.87 -0.68
CA GLY A 332 12.02 -19.08 -1.34
C GLY A 332 12.33 -19.12 -2.83
N ARG A 333 12.22 -17.98 -3.51
CA ARG A 333 12.53 -17.85 -4.93
C ARG A 333 14.03 -17.88 -5.23
N SER A 334 14.86 -17.42 -4.30
CA SER A 334 16.32 -17.53 -4.40
C SER A 334 16.88 -18.94 -4.10
N GLY A 335 15.99 -19.88 -3.73
CA GLY A 335 16.36 -21.26 -3.41
C GLY A 335 16.36 -21.60 -1.91
N GLU A 336 16.26 -20.62 -1.02
CA GLU A 336 16.20 -20.85 0.44
C GLU A 336 14.77 -21.22 0.89
N VAL A 337 14.17 -22.23 0.23
CA VAL A 337 12.75 -22.61 0.36
C VAL A 337 12.36 -22.90 1.82
N ASN A 338 13.20 -23.60 2.58
CA ASN A 338 12.90 -23.95 3.97
C ASN A 338 12.82 -22.75 4.90
N GLU A 339 13.70 -21.75 4.74
CA GLU A 339 13.62 -20.49 5.52
C GLU A 339 12.42 -19.65 5.06
N GLY A 340 12.12 -19.62 3.76
CA GLY A 340 10.91 -19.02 3.21
C GLY A 340 9.64 -19.58 3.87
N ILE A 341 9.48 -20.91 3.92
CA ILE A 341 8.35 -21.58 4.59
C ILE A 341 8.26 -21.19 6.06
N LYS A 342 9.38 -21.19 6.78
CA LYS A 342 9.41 -20.82 8.19
C LYS A 342 8.92 -19.39 8.43
N ARG A 343 9.36 -18.45 7.59
CA ARG A 343 8.94 -17.04 7.67
C ARG A 343 7.47 -16.87 7.28
N LEU A 344 6.98 -17.50 6.21
CA LEU A 344 5.56 -17.47 5.84
C LEU A 344 4.64 -18.00 6.96
N LYS A 345 5.04 -19.07 7.64
CA LYS A 345 4.31 -19.56 8.83
C LYS A 345 4.28 -18.53 9.95
N LYS A 346 5.39 -17.81 10.17
CA LYS A 346 5.41 -16.71 11.14
C LYS A 346 4.48 -15.59 10.71
N SER A 347 4.53 -15.16 9.44
CA SER A 347 3.61 -14.14 8.90
C SER A 347 2.15 -14.52 9.13
N LEU A 348 1.79 -15.78 8.86
CA LEU A 348 0.42 -16.26 9.05
C LEU A 348 -0.08 -16.11 10.50
N THR A 349 0.82 -16.13 11.50
CA THR A 349 0.46 -15.88 12.91
C THR A 349 0.29 -14.39 13.22
N MET A 350 0.82 -13.52 12.38
CA MET A 350 0.79 -12.06 12.56
C MET A 350 -0.39 -11.41 11.85
N VAL A 351 -0.90 -12.04 10.78
CA VAL A 351 -2.03 -11.55 9.99
C VAL A 351 -3.28 -11.37 10.83
N GLY A 352 -3.95 -10.22 10.68
CA GLY A 352 -5.23 -9.93 11.32
C GLY A 352 -6.32 -10.95 11.00
N LYS A 353 -7.28 -11.13 11.93
CA LYS A 353 -8.34 -12.14 11.75
C LYS A 353 -9.17 -11.90 10.49
N ASP A 354 -9.41 -10.65 10.16
CA ASP A 354 -10.29 -10.21 9.07
C ASP A 354 -9.53 -9.93 7.76
N ASP A 355 -8.20 -10.03 7.76
CA ASP A 355 -7.36 -9.83 6.58
C ASP A 355 -7.32 -11.13 5.74
N ILE A 356 -8.38 -11.30 4.96
CA ILE A 356 -8.59 -12.51 4.14
C ILE A 356 -7.60 -12.55 2.99
N ASP A 357 -7.36 -11.41 2.33
CA ASP A 357 -6.50 -11.33 1.15
C ASP A 357 -5.05 -11.73 1.48
N ARG A 358 -4.54 -11.24 2.62
CA ARG A 358 -3.21 -11.65 3.11
C ARG A 358 -3.11 -13.15 3.38
N LYS A 359 -4.13 -13.72 4.02
CA LYS A 359 -4.15 -15.17 4.28
C LYS A 359 -4.17 -15.98 3.00
N ILE A 360 -4.88 -15.52 1.97
CA ILE A 360 -4.87 -16.13 0.64
C ILE A 360 -3.46 -16.13 0.06
N ILE A 361 -2.79 -14.97 0.03
CA ILE A 361 -1.42 -14.83 -0.50
C ILE A 361 -0.47 -15.78 0.22
N ILE A 362 -0.42 -15.72 1.56
CA ILE A 362 0.52 -16.54 2.34
C ILE A 362 0.27 -18.05 2.15
N ASN A 363 -0.99 -18.48 2.12
CA ASN A 363 -1.28 -19.89 1.89
C ASN A 363 -0.93 -20.33 0.46
N SER A 364 -1.11 -19.46 -0.53
CA SER A 364 -0.70 -19.73 -1.91
C SER A 364 0.82 -19.90 -2.02
N GLU A 365 1.60 -19.00 -1.42
CA GLU A 365 3.06 -19.10 -1.41
C GLU A 365 3.56 -20.33 -0.62
N LEU A 366 2.93 -20.62 0.52
CA LEU A 366 3.24 -21.86 1.26
C LEU A 366 3.01 -23.11 0.41
N ALA A 367 1.91 -23.15 -0.32
CA ALA A 367 1.61 -24.27 -1.20
C ALA A 367 2.68 -24.43 -2.29
N TRP A 368 3.03 -23.33 -2.96
CA TRP A 368 4.06 -23.34 -3.99
C TRP A 368 5.41 -23.79 -3.45
N PHE A 369 5.83 -23.28 -2.26
CA PHE A 369 7.09 -23.68 -1.63
C PHE A 369 7.12 -25.16 -1.22
N TYR A 370 6.00 -25.69 -0.69
CA TYR A 370 5.93 -27.11 -0.37
C TYR A 370 6.01 -28.00 -1.61
N GLY A 371 5.46 -27.55 -2.73
CA GLY A 371 5.58 -28.25 -4.01
C GLY A 371 7.00 -28.24 -4.60
N LYS A 372 7.84 -27.26 -4.22
CA LYS A 372 9.23 -27.11 -4.70
C LYS A 372 10.28 -27.81 -3.83
N LEU A 373 9.91 -28.41 -2.71
CA LEU A 373 10.87 -29.16 -1.89
C LEU A 373 11.38 -30.40 -2.65
N GLU A 374 12.64 -30.79 -2.42
CA GLU A 374 13.25 -32.01 -3.00
C GLU A 374 12.41 -33.27 -2.74
N GLU A 375 11.88 -33.41 -1.51
CA GLU A 375 10.81 -34.32 -1.23
C GLU A 375 9.49 -33.55 -1.27
N SER A 376 8.82 -33.55 -2.42
CA SER A 376 7.56 -32.86 -2.60
C SER A 376 6.55 -33.25 -1.51
N LYS A 377 5.99 -32.24 -0.83
CA LYS A 377 4.96 -32.42 0.18
C LYS A 377 3.60 -32.07 -0.41
N THR A 378 3.23 -32.78 -1.46
CA THR A 378 1.99 -32.61 -2.22
C THR A 378 0.75 -32.49 -1.33
N ASP A 379 0.58 -33.38 -0.33
CA ASP A 379 -0.54 -33.32 0.60
C ASP A 379 -0.60 -32.01 1.38
N VAL A 380 0.57 -31.49 1.79
CA VAL A 380 0.65 -30.22 2.52
C VAL A 380 0.40 -29.04 1.58
N ALA A 381 0.91 -29.09 0.36
CA ALA A 381 0.65 -28.08 -0.66
C ALA A 381 -0.85 -28.01 -0.98
N LEU A 382 -1.49 -29.14 -1.26
CA LEU A 382 -2.94 -29.23 -1.50
C LEU A 382 -3.77 -28.71 -0.32
N LYS A 383 -3.35 -28.97 0.91
CA LYS A 383 -4.02 -28.42 2.10
C LYS A 383 -4.00 -26.89 2.09
N HIS A 384 -2.87 -26.25 1.80
CA HIS A 384 -2.76 -24.80 1.75
C HIS A 384 -3.53 -24.20 0.57
N LEU A 385 -3.54 -24.84 -0.61
CA LEU A 385 -4.36 -24.44 -1.75
C LEU A 385 -5.87 -24.49 -1.42
N ASN A 386 -6.31 -25.56 -0.73
CA ASN A 386 -7.70 -25.67 -0.30
C ASN A 386 -8.07 -24.57 0.72
N ILE A 387 -7.18 -24.22 1.65
CA ILE A 387 -7.41 -23.08 2.55
C ILE A 387 -7.57 -21.78 1.74
N ALA A 388 -6.71 -21.52 0.75
CA ALA A 388 -6.83 -20.35 -0.11
C ALA A 388 -8.16 -20.32 -0.86
N LYS A 389 -8.62 -21.47 -1.35
CA LYS A 389 -9.91 -21.65 -2.01
C LYS A 389 -11.09 -21.39 -1.07
N GLU A 390 -11.07 -21.93 0.14
CA GLU A 390 -12.10 -21.70 1.18
C GLU A 390 -12.18 -20.22 1.60
N LEU A 391 -11.05 -19.51 1.55
CA LEU A 391 -10.97 -18.07 1.80
C LEU A 391 -11.49 -17.22 0.64
N GLY A 392 -11.81 -17.84 -0.51
CA GLY A 392 -12.46 -17.15 -1.64
C GLY A 392 -11.60 -17.02 -2.89
N ARG A 393 -10.36 -17.52 -2.93
CA ARG A 393 -9.57 -17.56 -4.17
C ARG A 393 -10.19 -18.56 -5.14
N ASP A 394 -10.52 -18.13 -6.36
CA ASP A 394 -11.06 -19.00 -7.42
C ASP A 394 -10.61 -18.47 -8.79
N ASP A 395 -9.29 -18.47 -9.03
CA ASP A 395 -8.65 -17.99 -10.25
C ASP A 395 -7.96 -19.12 -11.02
N GLU A 396 -7.46 -18.79 -12.20
CA GLU A 396 -6.74 -19.73 -13.08
C GLU A 396 -5.45 -20.26 -12.43
N TRP A 397 -4.78 -19.43 -11.62
CA TRP A 397 -3.55 -19.82 -10.94
C TRP A 397 -3.83 -20.92 -9.90
N LEU A 398 -4.85 -20.72 -9.04
CA LEU A 398 -5.22 -21.69 -8.00
C LEU A 398 -5.52 -23.05 -8.61
N HIS A 399 -6.33 -23.06 -9.68
CA HIS A 399 -6.72 -24.32 -10.32
C HIS A 399 -5.54 -24.96 -11.05
N SER A 400 -4.64 -24.20 -11.65
CA SER A 400 -3.41 -24.71 -12.24
C SER A 400 -2.53 -25.39 -11.19
N GLU A 401 -2.35 -24.77 -10.02
CA GLU A 401 -1.54 -25.33 -8.94
C GLU A 401 -2.17 -26.59 -8.32
N ILE A 402 -3.47 -26.60 -8.07
CA ILE A 402 -4.15 -27.81 -7.58
C ILE A 402 -3.99 -28.94 -8.59
N GLY A 403 -4.23 -28.67 -9.87
CA GLY A 403 -4.07 -29.63 -10.94
C GLY A 403 -2.63 -30.16 -11.02
N TYR A 404 -1.63 -29.30 -10.92
CA TYR A 404 -0.22 -29.67 -10.92
C TYR A 404 0.14 -30.59 -9.76
N GLN A 405 -0.29 -30.25 -8.54
CA GLN A 405 -0.04 -31.08 -7.35
C GLN A 405 -0.73 -32.46 -7.45
N LEU A 406 -1.96 -32.51 -7.98
CA LEU A 406 -2.67 -33.76 -8.22
C LEU A 406 -2.04 -34.58 -9.35
N GLY A 407 -1.57 -33.90 -10.41
CA GLY A 407 -0.95 -34.55 -11.58
C GLY A 407 0.38 -35.25 -11.29
N GLN A 408 1.00 -35.02 -10.11
CA GLN A 408 2.20 -35.75 -9.68
C GLN A 408 1.92 -37.26 -9.40
N ASN A 409 0.66 -37.62 -9.19
CA ASN A 409 0.24 -39.00 -9.01
C ASN A 409 -0.69 -39.42 -10.16
N PRO A 410 -0.33 -40.43 -10.98
CA PRO A 410 -1.19 -40.90 -12.07
C PRO A 410 -2.61 -41.30 -11.64
N GLU A 411 -2.80 -41.79 -10.41
CA GLU A 411 -4.11 -42.18 -9.89
C GLU A 411 -5.08 -40.99 -9.76
N THR A 412 -4.56 -39.79 -9.60
CA THR A 412 -5.32 -38.52 -9.49
C THR A 412 -5.41 -37.74 -10.79
N SER A 413 -4.94 -38.29 -11.91
CA SER A 413 -4.93 -37.60 -13.22
C SER A 413 -6.30 -37.09 -13.66
N LYS A 414 -7.38 -37.79 -13.30
CA LYS A 414 -8.75 -37.35 -13.62
C LYS A 414 -9.12 -36.08 -12.87
N GLU A 415 -8.83 -36.01 -11.59
CA GLU A 415 -9.09 -34.83 -10.77
C GLU A 415 -8.18 -33.65 -11.22
N ALA A 416 -6.92 -33.96 -11.55
CA ALA A 416 -5.98 -32.98 -12.11
C ALA A 416 -6.54 -32.35 -13.40
N LEU A 417 -7.04 -33.18 -14.32
CA LEU A 417 -7.63 -32.75 -15.57
C LEU A 417 -8.82 -31.81 -15.35
N GLU A 418 -9.72 -32.13 -14.41
CA GLU A 418 -10.87 -31.27 -14.07
C GLU A 418 -10.42 -29.87 -13.63
N HIS A 419 -9.33 -29.80 -12.85
CA HIS A 419 -8.75 -28.56 -12.40
C HIS A 419 -8.05 -27.79 -13.54
N PHE A 420 -7.30 -28.44 -14.39
CA PHE A 420 -6.68 -27.80 -15.56
C PHE A 420 -7.72 -27.26 -16.54
N GLU A 421 -8.80 -28.02 -16.83
CA GLU A 421 -9.91 -27.56 -17.65
C GLU A 421 -10.59 -26.32 -17.04
N LYS A 422 -10.70 -26.26 -15.71
CA LYS A 422 -11.25 -25.09 -15.03
C LYS A 422 -10.31 -23.87 -15.15
N ALA A 423 -9.00 -24.06 -15.00
CA ALA A 423 -8.02 -23.00 -15.23
C ALA A 423 -8.11 -22.44 -16.65
N MET A 424 -8.27 -23.31 -17.65
CA MET A 424 -8.46 -22.90 -19.05
C MET A 424 -9.77 -22.11 -19.25
N LYS A 425 -10.87 -22.50 -18.60
CA LYS A 425 -12.15 -21.78 -18.64
C LYS A 425 -12.05 -20.40 -18.00
N LEU A 426 -11.20 -20.25 -16.97
CA LEU A 426 -10.91 -18.98 -16.30
C LEU A 426 -9.94 -18.07 -17.09
N GLY A 427 -9.38 -18.57 -18.20
CA GLY A 427 -8.63 -17.73 -19.14
C GLY A 427 -7.21 -18.20 -19.44
N ARG A 428 -6.65 -19.16 -18.71
CA ARG A 428 -5.28 -19.62 -18.95
C ARG A 428 -5.17 -20.39 -20.27
N LYS A 429 -4.26 -19.97 -21.16
CA LYS A 429 -4.10 -20.54 -22.51
C LYS A 429 -2.65 -20.44 -22.97
N ASP A 430 -1.73 -20.91 -22.14
CA ASP A 430 -0.30 -20.96 -22.46
C ASP A 430 0.15 -22.40 -22.77
N ALA A 431 1.36 -22.55 -23.31
CA ALA A 431 1.93 -23.86 -23.63
C ALA A 431 1.97 -24.80 -22.42
N TRP A 432 2.24 -24.25 -21.22
CA TRP A 432 2.34 -25.04 -20.01
C TRP A 432 0.99 -25.69 -19.63
N ILE A 433 -0.13 -24.94 -19.69
CA ILE A 433 -1.44 -25.54 -19.33
C ILE A 433 -1.84 -26.60 -20.37
N PHE A 434 -1.53 -26.39 -21.67
CA PHE A 434 -1.80 -27.39 -22.69
C PHE A 434 -0.98 -28.67 -22.46
N GLU A 435 0.29 -28.54 -22.09
CA GLU A 435 1.14 -29.66 -21.67
C GLU A 435 0.54 -30.42 -20.49
N MET A 436 0.15 -29.72 -19.43
CA MET A 436 -0.42 -30.37 -18.23
C MET A 436 -1.71 -31.12 -18.54
N VAL A 437 -2.58 -30.55 -19.38
CA VAL A 437 -3.78 -31.24 -19.85
C VAL A 437 -3.41 -32.49 -20.68
N ALA A 438 -2.44 -32.37 -21.58
CA ALA A 438 -1.99 -33.48 -22.42
C ALA A 438 -1.40 -34.61 -21.58
N CYS A 439 -0.55 -34.30 -20.60
CA CYS A 439 0.00 -35.32 -19.68
C CYS A 439 -1.10 -36.00 -18.85
N ALA A 440 -2.06 -35.26 -18.34
CA ALA A 440 -3.18 -35.86 -17.62
C ALA A 440 -4.03 -36.75 -18.51
N LEU A 441 -4.30 -36.37 -19.74
CA LEU A 441 -5.02 -37.17 -20.73
C LEU A 441 -4.24 -38.41 -21.13
N PHE A 442 -2.91 -38.32 -21.30
CA PHE A 442 -2.03 -39.43 -21.59
C PHE A 442 -2.10 -40.49 -20.49
N ASN A 443 -2.02 -40.08 -19.22
CA ASN A 443 -2.15 -40.96 -18.05
C ASN A 443 -3.55 -41.59 -17.93
N LEU A 444 -4.55 -41.07 -18.61
CA LEU A 444 -5.92 -41.61 -18.67
C LEU A 444 -6.17 -42.43 -19.96
N ASP A 445 -5.13 -42.79 -20.70
CA ASP A 445 -5.18 -43.53 -21.98
C ASP A 445 -5.99 -42.81 -23.08
N ARG A 446 -6.21 -41.49 -22.95
CA ARG A 446 -6.93 -40.66 -23.92
C ARG A 446 -5.95 -40.04 -24.93
N TYR A 447 -5.19 -40.89 -25.62
CA TYR A 447 -4.03 -40.51 -26.42
C TYR A 447 -4.34 -39.58 -27.59
N GLU A 448 -5.50 -39.74 -28.26
CA GLU A 448 -5.90 -38.84 -29.35
C GLU A 448 -6.11 -37.39 -28.87
N GLU A 449 -6.76 -37.23 -27.71
CA GLU A 449 -6.99 -35.93 -27.10
C GLU A 449 -5.67 -35.35 -26.55
N ALA A 450 -4.81 -36.18 -25.97
CA ALA A 450 -3.46 -35.77 -25.52
C ALA A 450 -2.63 -35.23 -26.69
N LEU A 451 -2.65 -35.94 -27.84
CA LEU A 451 -1.97 -35.53 -29.06
C LEU A 451 -2.42 -34.14 -29.55
N ASP A 452 -3.74 -33.87 -29.50
CA ASP A 452 -4.27 -32.58 -29.89
C ASP A 452 -3.82 -31.44 -28.95
N TYR A 453 -3.66 -31.71 -27.66
CA TYR A 453 -3.16 -30.72 -26.71
C TYR A 453 -1.64 -30.55 -26.80
N PHE A 454 -0.86 -31.59 -27.05
CA PHE A 454 0.58 -31.42 -27.34
C PHE A 454 0.82 -30.62 -28.62
N ARG A 455 -0.02 -30.77 -29.65
CA ARG A 455 0.03 -29.92 -30.85
C ARG A 455 -0.23 -28.45 -30.53
N LYS A 456 -1.17 -28.15 -29.65
CA LYS A 456 -1.44 -26.77 -29.19
C LYS A 456 -0.25 -26.22 -28.40
N ALA A 457 0.33 -27.01 -27.50
CA ALA A 457 1.52 -26.62 -26.74
C ALA A 457 2.71 -26.31 -27.68
N TYR A 458 2.95 -27.15 -28.67
CA TYR A 458 3.99 -26.96 -29.69
C TYR A 458 3.78 -25.69 -30.55
N ALA A 459 2.53 -25.41 -30.88
CA ALA A 459 2.19 -24.19 -31.63
C ALA A 459 2.44 -22.88 -30.86
N GLU A 460 2.27 -22.93 -29.54
CA GLU A 460 2.54 -21.77 -28.65
C GLU A 460 4.04 -21.62 -28.33
N LYS A 461 4.73 -22.75 -28.10
CA LYS A 461 6.15 -22.80 -27.80
C LYS A 461 6.77 -23.95 -28.59
N ASN A 462 7.63 -23.65 -29.53
CA ASN A 462 8.32 -24.63 -30.38
C ASN A 462 9.41 -25.37 -29.57
N ASP A 463 8.99 -26.22 -28.64
CA ASP A 463 9.86 -26.98 -27.74
C ASP A 463 9.89 -28.44 -28.19
N ASN A 464 11.07 -29.03 -28.31
CA ASN A 464 11.28 -30.38 -28.80
C ASN A 464 10.59 -31.46 -27.95
N TRP A 465 10.45 -31.22 -26.67
CA TRP A 465 9.71 -32.09 -25.74
C TRP A 465 8.30 -32.42 -26.22
N TYR A 466 7.62 -31.47 -26.87
CA TYR A 466 6.25 -31.69 -27.36
C TYR A 466 6.23 -32.60 -28.60
N LEU A 467 7.25 -32.54 -29.46
CA LEU A 467 7.38 -33.49 -30.59
C LEU A 467 7.60 -34.92 -30.09
N TYR A 468 8.53 -35.11 -29.16
CA TYR A 468 8.74 -36.39 -28.51
C TYR A 468 7.45 -36.94 -27.89
N SER A 469 6.71 -36.11 -27.13
CA SER A 469 5.45 -36.49 -26.49
C SER A 469 4.33 -36.82 -27.50
N MET A 470 4.29 -36.12 -28.65
CA MET A 470 3.38 -36.44 -29.74
C MET A 470 3.74 -37.80 -30.37
N GLY A 471 5.03 -38.10 -30.54
CA GLY A 471 5.50 -39.41 -31.00
C GLY A 471 5.01 -40.54 -30.07
N ASN A 472 5.10 -40.35 -28.76
CA ASN A 472 4.64 -41.31 -27.78
C ASN A 472 3.11 -41.52 -27.85
N CYS A 473 2.33 -40.46 -28.02
CA CYS A 473 0.88 -40.54 -28.23
C CYS A 473 0.56 -41.33 -29.50
N LEU A 474 1.25 -41.05 -30.61
CA LEU A 474 1.02 -41.73 -31.88
C LEU A 474 1.41 -43.21 -31.82
N ARG A 475 2.51 -43.55 -31.13
CA ARG A 475 2.88 -44.96 -30.84
C ARG A 475 1.80 -45.68 -30.05
N ALA A 476 1.30 -45.04 -28.98
CA ALA A 476 0.23 -45.64 -28.15
C ALA A 476 -1.09 -45.83 -28.93
N LEU A 477 -1.32 -45.00 -29.96
CA LEU A 477 -2.42 -45.15 -30.91
C LEU A 477 -2.16 -46.15 -32.04
N GLU A 478 -1.02 -46.86 -32.05
CA GLU A 478 -0.55 -47.79 -33.11
C GLU A 478 -0.41 -47.10 -34.48
N ARG A 479 -0.26 -45.75 -34.52
CA ARG A 479 -0.03 -44.95 -35.74
C ARG A 479 1.46 -44.83 -35.98
N TYR A 480 2.12 -45.96 -36.18
CA TYR A 480 3.57 -46.10 -36.14
C TYR A 480 4.30 -45.27 -37.22
N GLU A 481 3.77 -45.21 -38.46
CA GLU A 481 4.39 -44.43 -39.53
C GLU A 481 4.42 -42.95 -39.18
N GLU A 482 3.32 -42.39 -38.67
CA GLU A 482 3.24 -40.99 -38.23
C GLU A 482 4.14 -40.73 -37.02
N ALA A 483 4.20 -41.67 -36.06
CA ALA A 483 5.10 -41.60 -34.92
C ALA A 483 6.58 -41.53 -35.37
N ILE A 484 6.98 -42.37 -36.33
CA ILE A 484 8.34 -42.36 -36.88
C ILE A 484 8.69 -41.00 -37.47
N GLU A 485 7.80 -40.40 -38.27
CA GLU A 485 8.05 -39.07 -38.86
C GLU A 485 8.32 -38.03 -37.77
N VAL A 486 7.46 -37.93 -36.74
CA VAL A 486 7.58 -36.94 -35.69
C VAL A 486 8.79 -37.22 -34.79
N LEU A 487 9.06 -38.47 -34.43
CA LEU A 487 10.21 -38.85 -33.60
C LEU A 487 11.56 -38.63 -34.32
N LEU A 488 11.61 -38.83 -35.63
CA LEU A 488 12.81 -38.50 -36.43
C LEU A 488 13.06 -36.98 -36.46
N GLU A 489 12.01 -36.16 -36.54
CA GLU A 489 12.13 -34.72 -36.45
C GLU A 489 12.63 -34.31 -35.07
N SER A 490 12.02 -34.82 -33.97
CA SER A 490 12.48 -34.60 -32.60
C SER A 490 13.95 -34.96 -32.44
N ARG A 491 14.33 -36.17 -32.85
CA ARG A 491 15.71 -36.67 -32.80
C ARG A 491 16.71 -35.78 -33.53
N GLN A 492 16.31 -35.24 -34.71
CA GLN A 492 17.18 -34.35 -35.45
C GLN A 492 17.42 -33.03 -34.72
N ILE A 493 16.42 -32.52 -34.06
CA ILE A 493 16.53 -31.31 -33.22
C ILE A 493 17.43 -31.56 -32.01
N SER A 494 17.19 -32.64 -31.26
CA SER A 494 18.01 -33.02 -30.08
C SER A 494 19.49 -33.18 -30.48
N LEU A 495 19.76 -33.84 -31.61
CA LEU A 495 21.15 -33.96 -32.12
C LEU A 495 21.78 -32.62 -32.52
N ALA A 496 21.00 -31.66 -33.02
CA ALA A 496 21.51 -30.35 -33.40
C ALA A 496 21.79 -29.47 -32.17
N GLU A 497 21.10 -29.73 -31.06
CA GLU A 497 21.25 -29.05 -29.75
C GLU A 497 22.27 -29.74 -28.84
N GLU A 498 22.90 -30.81 -29.32
CA GLU A 498 23.83 -31.67 -28.55
C GLU A 498 23.18 -32.36 -27.33
N ASP A 499 21.85 -32.53 -27.39
CA ASP A 499 21.08 -33.22 -26.34
C ASP A 499 21.13 -34.75 -26.51
N GLU A 500 20.68 -35.45 -25.45
CA GLU A 500 20.56 -36.90 -25.43
C GLU A 500 19.39 -37.33 -26.31
N VAL A 501 19.54 -38.43 -27.06
CA VAL A 501 18.55 -38.94 -28.01
C VAL A 501 18.10 -40.37 -27.74
N ASP A 502 18.48 -40.94 -26.60
CA ASP A 502 18.14 -42.34 -26.26
C ASP A 502 16.64 -42.55 -26.11
N GLY A 503 15.89 -41.58 -25.63
CA GLY A 503 14.43 -41.61 -25.54
C GLY A 503 13.80 -41.79 -26.93
N GLU A 504 14.14 -40.93 -27.89
CA GLU A 504 13.66 -41.02 -29.26
C GLU A 504 14.10 -42.34 -29.95
N ASP A 505 15.33 -42.76 -29.70
CA ASP A 505 15.84 -44.00 -30.29
C ASP A 505 15.09 -45.26 -29.76
N PHE A 506 14.73 -45.34 -28.48
CA PHE A 506 13.87 -46.39 -27.94
C PHE A 506 12.49 -46.35 -28.59
N GLU A 507 11.82 -45.19 -28.60
CA GLU A 507 10.49 -45.02 -29.19
C GLU A 507 10.47 -45.38 -30.69
N LEU A 508 11.49 -44.99 -31.44
CA LEU A 508 11.68 -45.36 -32.84
C LEU A 508 11.81 -46.86 -32.98
N ALA A 509 12.59 -47.55 -32.12
CA ALA A 509 12.74 -48.98 -32.17
C ALA A 509 11.38 -49.71 -31.98
N TYR A 510 10.56 -49.27 -31.01
CA TYR A 510 9.21 -49.77 -30.84
C TYR A 510 8.32 -49.54 -32.08
N CYS A 511 8.36 -48.33 -32.66
CA CYS A 511 7.55 -48.04 -33.85
C CYS A 511 7.97 -48.88 -35.04
N TYR A 512 9.28 -49.11 -35.26
CA TYR A 512 9.77 -49.95 -36.36
C TYR A 512 9.39 -51.43 -36.14
N ILE A 513 9.28 -51.92 -34.91
CA ILE A 513 8.69 -53.24 -34.64
C ILE A 513 7.22 -53.25 -35.07
N GLY A 514 6.45 -52.22 -34.73
CA GLY A 514 5.04 -52.13 -35.09
C GLY A 514 4.76 -52.17 -36.60
N ILE A 515 5.63 -51.61 -37.44
CA ILE A 515 5.51 -51.71 -38.90
C ILE A 515 6.24 -52.91 -39.51
N GLY A 516 6.88 -53.75 -38.70
CA GLY A 516 7.59 -54.96 -39.15
C GLY A 516 8.99 -54.68 -39.77
N ASP A 517 9.56 -53.52 -39.59
CA ASP A 517 10.90 -53.15 -40.09
C ASP A 517 12.00 -53.55 -39.08
N LYS A 518 12.39 -54.79 -39.12
CA LYS A 518 13.40 -55.37 -38.24
C LYS A 518 14.76 -54.68 -38.31
N GLU A 519 15.19 -54.23 -39.51
CA GLU A 519 16.50 -53.66 -39.71
C GLU A 519 16.61 -52.31 -38.98
N ASN A 520 15.64 -51.42 -39.14
CA ASN A 520 15.60 -50.16 -38.45
C ASN A 520 15.31 -50.33 -36.94
N ALA A 521 14.43 -51.25 -36.55
CA ALA A 521 14.20 -51.56 -35.11
C ALA A 521 15.52 -51.91 -34.39
N LYS A 522 16.32 -52.79 -34.97
CA LYS A 522 17.63 -53.16 -34.42
C LYS A 522 18.61 -51.99 -34.41
N LYS A 523 18.66 -51.22 -35.49
CA LYS A 523 19.53 -50.04 -35.59
C LYS A 523 19.28 -49.06 -34.45
N TYR A 524 18.03 -48.68 -34.22
CA TYR A 524 17.69 -47.69 -33.22
C TYR A 524 17.83 -48.24 -31.79
N LEU A 525 17.57 -49.51 -31.56
CA LEU A 525 17.88 -50.17 -30.28
C LEU A 525 19.39 -50.16 -29.97
N ASP A 526 20.24 -50.45 -30.96
CA ASP A 526 21.69 -50.43 -30.78
C ASP A 526 22.18 -48.98 -30.48
N LEU A 527 21.61 -47.96 -31.13
CA LEU A 527 21.90 -46.55 -30.84
C LEU A 527 21.49 -46.12 -29.44
N ALA A 528 20.26 -46.44 -29.01
CA ALA A 528 19.77 -46.17 -27.69
C ALA A 528 20.64 -46.84 -26.61
N ARG A 529 20.96 -48.12 -26.78
CA ARG A 529 21.83 -48.89 -25.90
C ARG A 529 23.21 -48.27 -25.73
N ASP A 530 23.84 -47.92 -26.85
CA ASP A 530 25.17 -47.29 -26.86
C ASP A 530 25.15 -45.93 -26.14
N SER A 531 24.10 -45.13 -26.36
CA SER A 531 23.88 -43.84 -25.65
C SER A 531 23.78 -44.04 -24.15
N VAL A 532 22.87 -44.90 -23.68
CA VAL A 532 22.65 -45.16 -22.26
C VAL A 532 23.88 -45.74 -21.55
N ILE A 533 24.65 -46.65 -22.25
CA ILE A 533 25.89 -47.19 -21.69
C ILE A 533 26.96 -46.09 -21.56
N LYS A 534 27.07 -45.21 -22.57
CA LYS A 534 28.03 -44.08 -22.55
C LYS A 534 27.74 -43.10 -21.39
N GLN A 535 26.47 -42.87 -21.10
CA GLN A 535 26.02 -42.01 -20.02
C GLN A 535 26.11 -42.67 -18.65
N GLY A 536 26.26 -43.97 -18.56
CA GLY A 536 26.21 -44.73 -17.31
C GLY A 536 24.81 -44.81 -16.71
N ALA A 537 23.77 -44.63 -17.55
CA ALA A 537 22.34 -44.58 -17.16
C ALA A 537 21.63 -45.94 -17.21
N LEU A 538 22.35 -47.04 -17.39
CA LEU A 538 21.79 -48.39 -17.51
C LEU A 538 21.24 -48.91 -16.16
N ASN A 539 20.01 -48.58 -15.85
CA ASN A 539 19.26 -49.04 -14.67
C ASN A 539 18.35 -50.26 -14.99
N GLU A 540 17.59 -50.77 -14.01
CA GLU A 540 16.72 -51.94 -14.21
C GLU A 540 15.58 -51.67 -15.22
N TYR A 541 14.98 -50.48 -15.21
CA TYR A 541 13.90 -50.12 -16.14
C TYR A 541 14.40 -50.08 -17.60
N VAL A 542 15.53 -49.43 -17.85
CA VAL A 542 16.12 -49.40 -19.18
C VAL A 542 16.49 -50.80 -19.68
N LYS A 543 16.90 -51.70 -18.81
CA LYS A 543 17.17 -53.10 -19.20
C LYS A 543 15.89 -53.83 -19.58
N GLU A 544 14.78 -53.58 -18.88
CA GLU A 544 13.48 -54.15 -19.21
C GLU A 544 13.01 -53.66 -20.60
N ASP A 545 13.12 -52.39 -20.88
CA ASP A 545 12.81 -51.82 -22.22
C ASP A 545 13.66 -52.46 -23.31
N ILE A 546 14.96 -52.61 -23.09
CA ILE A 546 15.87 -53.25 -24.04
C ILE A 546 15.43 -54.70 -24.29
N GLU A 547 15.12 -55.49 -23.25
CA GLU A 547 14.70 -56.88 -23.35
C GLU A 547 13.37 -57.00 -24.09
N GLU A 548 12.41 -56.11 -23.82
CA GLU A 548 11.11 -56.06 -24.51
C GLU A 548 11.28 -55.80 -26.01
N ILE A 549 12.09 -54.82 -26.39
CA ILE A 549 12.38 -54.49 -27.79
C ILE A 549 13.10 -55.65 -28.48
N GLU A 550 14.07 -56.31 -27.82
CA GLU A 550 14.74 -57.49 -28.34
C GLU A 550 13.79 -58.65 -28.59
N GLU A 551 12.80 -58.86 -27.69
CA GLU A 551 11.74 -59.88 -27.87
C GLU A 551 10.85 -59.51 -29.07
N GLY A 552 10.45 -58.27 -29.19
CA GLY A 552 9.71 -57.76 -30.33
C GLY A 552 10.45 -57.99 -31.66
N ILE A 553 11.73 -57.68 -31.72
CA ILE A 553 12.57 -57.91 -32.90
C ILE A 553 12.66 -59.40 -33.23
N ARG A 554 12.80 -60.28 -32.22
CA ARG A 554 12.80 -61.74 -32.40
C ARG A 554 11.47 -62.29 -32.91
N SER A 555 10.36 -61.69 -32.52
CA SER A 555 9.03 -62.11 -33.01
C SER A 555 8.83 -61.84 -34.51
N LEU A 556 9.54 -60.87 -35.10
CA LEU A 556 9.56 -60.59 -36.54
C LEU A 556 10.38 -61.61 -37.35
N GLU A 557 11.06 -62.58 -36.67
CA GLU A 557 11.83 -63.67 -37.33
C GLU A 557 10.98 -64.89 -37.64
N ASN A 558 9.81 -65.01 -37.07
CA ASN A 558 8.90 -66.16 -37.22
C ASN A 558 7.70 -65.78 -38.11
#